data_cf89f3664b8f483c395400e17bb1b01e
#
_entry.id   cf89f3664b8f483c395400e17bb1b01e
#
_cell.length_a   1.000
_cell.length_b   1.000
_cell.length_c   1.000
_cell.angle_alpha   90.00
_cell.angle_beta   90.00
_cell.angle_gamma   90.00
#
_symmetry.space_group_name_H-M   'P 1'
#
loop_
_entity.id
_entity.type
_entity.pdbx_description
1 polymer ?
#
loop_
_entity_poly.entity_id
_entity_poly.type
_entity_poly.pdbx_seq_one_letter_code
_entity_poly.pdbx_strand_id
1 'polypeptide(L)'
;MSVTAAKGFTAAGIAAGIKANGNPDLALVVNNGPRRAAAGVFTSNRVKAAPVLWSEQVLKAGELTAVVLNSGGANACTGPQGFQDTHATAEKAAEVLDIGAGEVAVASTGLIGVLLPMDKLLPGVEKAAKELSEHGGEKAAIAIKTTDTVHKTSVVSKDGWTVGGMAKGAGMLAPGLATMLVVITTDADVDAPTLDKALRDATRVTFDRVDSDGCMSTNDTVLLLASGASGVTPAYADFAEAVTEVCDDLGRQLIGDAEGASKDIRVEVVNAASEDDAVEVGRSIARNNLLKCAIHGEDPNWGRVLSAIGTTRAAFEPDRLNVAINGVWVCKNGSVGEDRDLVDMRYREVRITADLAAGSASAVIWTNDLTADYVHENSAYSS
;
A
#
# COMPACT_ATOMS: atom_id res chain seq x y z
N MET A 1 8.82 -13.59 -9.27
CA MET A 1 7.38 -13.92 -9.48
C MET A 1 6.55 -12.85 -8.79
N SER A 2 5.47 -12.43 -9.38
CA SER A 2 4.67 -11.26 -8.97
C SER A 2 3.20 -11.54 -9.36
N VAL A 3 2.49 -10.56 -9.91
CA VAL A 3 1.11 -10.67 -10.42
C VAL A 3 0.91 -11.76 -11.48
N THR A 4 1.97 -12.25 -12.10
CA THR A 4 1.90 -13.38 -13.03
C THR A 4 2.23 -14.73 -12.41
N ALA A 5 2.33 -14.83 -11.07
CA ALA A 5 2.47 -16.12 -10.37
C ALA A 5 1.15 -16.91 -10.39
N ALA A 6 0.02 -16.21 -10.30
CA ALA A 6 -1.31 -16.79 -10.48
C ALA A 6 -1.54 -17.11 -11.97
N LYS A 7 -2.07 -18.29 -12.26
CA LYS A 7 -2.37 -18.73 -13.63
C LYS A 7 -3.42 -17.81 -14.29
N GLY A 8 -3.33 -17.66 -15.61
CA GLY A 8 -4.26 -16.86 -16.38
C GLY A 8 -3.95 -15.37 -16.43
N PHE A 9 -2.81 -14.93 -15.88
CA PHE A 9 -2.37 -13.54 -15.95
C PHE A 9 -1.13 -13.37 -16.82
N THR A 10 -1.13 -12.31 -17.61
CA THR A 10 0.05 -11.79 -18.31
C THR A 10 0.30 -10.35 -17.88
N ALA A 11 1.55 -9.92 -17.95
CA ALA A 11 1.91 -8.54 -17.64
C ALA A 11 3.04 -8.05 -18.56
N ALA A 12 3.15 -6.74 -18.65
CA ALA A 12 4.26 -6.03 -19.29
C ALA A 12 4.66 -4.82 -18.47
N GLY A 13 5.91 -4.45 -18.51
CA GLY A 13 6.43 -3.21 -17.93
C GLY A 13 7.45 -2.61 -18.89
N ILE A 14 7.21 -1.38 -19.36
CA ILE A 14 7.98 -0.74 -20.41
C ILE A 14 8.35 0.70 -20.09
N ALA A 15 9.31 1.27 -20.78
CA ALA A 15 9.53 2.70 -20.86
C ALA A 15 8.71 3.27 -22.03
N ALA A 16 7.66 4.03 -21.70
CA ALA A 16 6.86 4.79 -22.66
C ALA A 16 7.42 6.20 -22.88
N GLY A 17 8.32 6.66 -21.99
CA GLY A 17 8.93 7.98 -22.03
C GLY A 17 8.13 9.05 -21.29
N ILE A 18 7.28 8.62 -20.33
CA ILE A 18 6.57 9.52 -19.42
C ILE A 18 7.58 10.14 -18.45
N LYS A 19 8.48 9.30 -17.89
CA LYS A 19 9.61 9.75 -17.08
C LYS A 19 10.74 10.29 -17.94
N ALA A 20 11.27 11.45 -17.57
CA ALA A 20 12.37 12.09 -18.30
C ALA A 20 13.69 11.31 -18.24
N ASN A 21 13.90 10.47 -17.22
CA ASN A 21 15.12 9.68 -17.02
C ASN A 21 15.18 8.38 -17.87
N GLY A 22 14.12 8.07 -18.64
CA GLY A 22 14.04 6.88 -19.48
C GLY A 22 13.79 5.56 -18.76
N ASN A 23 13.58 5.58 -17.46
CA ASN A 23 13.22 4.39 -16.70
C ASN A 23 11.83 3.85 -17.13
N PRO A 24 11.55 2.55 -16.93
CA PRO A 24 10.21 2.00 -17.11
C PRO A 24 9.16 2.81 -16.32
N ASP A 25 8.03 3.10 -16.97
CA ASP A 25 7.03 4.03 -16.47
C ASP A 25 5.57 3.66 -16.80
N LEU A 26 5.38 2.55 -17.52
CA LEU A 26 4.07 2.03 -17.90
C LEU A 26 4.02 0.52 -17.68
N ALA A 27 3.02 0.05 -16.93
CA ALA A 27 2.71 -1.36 -16.76
C ALA A 27 1.30 -1.67 -17.27
N LEU A 28 1.14 -2.87 -17.82
CA LEU A 28 -0.13 -3.45 -18.22
C LEU A 28 -0.24 -4.85 -17.61
N VAL A 29 -1.34 -5.12 -16.89
CA VAL A 29 -1.66 -6.43 -16.33
C VAL A 29 -2.98 -6.89 -16.95
N VAL A 30 -3.02 -8.11 -17.50
CA VAL A 30 -4.19 -8.66 -18.20
C VAL A 30 -4.58 -10.00 -17.61
N ASN A 31 -5.87 -10.13 -17.32
CA ASN A 31 -6.50 -11.37 -16.90
C ASN A 31 -7.03 -12.11 -18.15
N ASN A 32 -6.41 -13.22 -18.50
CA ASN A 32 -6.78 -14.09 -19.64
C ASN A 32 -7.56 -15.33 -19.20
N GLY A 33 -7.84 -15.48 -17.91
CA GLY A 33 -8.52 -16.64 -17.36
C GLY A 33 -10.01 -16.70 -17.69
N PRO A 34 -10.70 -17.78 -17.29
CA PRO A 34 -12.14 -17.96 -17.54
C PRO A 34 -13.03 -17.03 -16.70
N ARG A 35 -12.51 -16.47 -15.61
CA ARG A 35 -13.20 -15.48 -14.76
C ARG A 35 -12.58 -14.10 -14.91
N ARG A 36 -13.40 -13.07 -14.68
CA ARG A 36 -12.98 -11.64 -14.68
C ARG A 36 -13.33 -10.95 -13.38
N ALA A 37 -13.63 -11.72 -12.32
CA ALA A 37 -14.03 -11.15 -11.05
C ALA A 37 -12.94 -10.22 -10.49
N ALA A 38 -13.34 -9.07 -10.00
CA ALA A 38 -12.43 -8.07 -9.47
C ALA A 38 -13.05 -7.29 -8.31
N ALA A 39 -12.19 -6.82 -7.41
CA ALA A 39 -12.51 -5.91 -6.33
C ALA A 39 -11.43 -4.84 -6.20
N GLY A 40 -11.76 -3.72 -5.56
CA GLY A 40 -10.80 -2.65 -5.33
C GLY A 40 -11.12 -1.83 -4.10
N VAL A 41 -10.07 -1.36 -3.46
CA VAL A 41 -10.12 -0.36 -2.38
C VAL A 41 -9.31 0.84 -2.83
N PHE A 42 -9.82 2.03 -2.55
CA PHE A 42 -9.27 3.29 -3.04
C PHE A 42 -9.06 4.28 -1.92
N THR A 43 -8.24 5.28 -2.15
CA THR A 43 -7.98 6.36 -1.20
C THR A 43 -9.27 6.96 -0.62
N SER A 44 -9.26 7.19 0.67
CA SER A 44 -10.32 7.94 1.37
C SER A 44 -10.11 9.46 1.29
N ASN A 45 -9.04 9.93 0.64
CA ASN A 45 -8.81 11.35 0.41
C ASN A 45 -9.97 11.94 -0.39
N ARG A 46 -10.46 13.11 0.04
CA ARG A 46 -11.54 13.82 -0.66
C ARG A 46 -11.10 14.41 -2.01
N VAL A 47 -9.80 14.65 -2.17
CA VAL A 47 -9.18 15.08 -3.42
C VAL A 47 -8.72 13.84 -4.18
N LYS A 48 -9.63 13.21 -4.90
CA LYS A 48 -9.35 11.99 -5.68
C LYS A 48 -8.82 12.33 -7.07
N ALA A 49 -7.78 11.60 -7.49
CA ALA A 49 -7.26 11.67 -8.85
C ALA A 49 -8.26 11.12 -9.88
N ALA A 50 -8.17 11.57 -11.11
CA ALA A 50 -9.04 11.12 -12.20
C ALA A 50 -9.03 9.59 -12.41
N PRO A 51 -7.87 8.89 -12.39
CA PRO A 51 -7.85 7.42 -12.51
C PRO A 51 -8.56 6.71 -11.34
N VAL A 52 -8.54 7.26 -10.12
CA VAL A 52 -9.30 6.72 -8.99
C VAL A 52 -10.80 6.77 -9.27
N LEU A 53 -11.31 7.94 -9.68
CA LEU A 53 -12.73 8.12 -10.01
C LEU A 53 -13.19 7.20 -11.14
N TRP A 54 -12.37 7.03 -12.17
CA TRP A 54 -12.62 6.10 -13.27
C TRP A 54 -12.69 4.65 -12.78
N SER A 55 -11.66 4.20 -12.07
CA SER A 55 -11.52 2.81 -11.62
C SER A 55 -12.60 2.44 -10.59
N GLU A 56 -13.00 3.35 -9.70
CA GLU A 56 -14.17 3.16 -8.83
C GLU A 56 -15.46 2.95 -9.65
N GLN A 57 -15.60 3.63 -10.76
CA GLN A 57 -16.81 3.54 -11.59
C GLN A 57 -16.87 2.20 -12.35
N VAL A 58 -15.78 1.78 -12.99
CA VAL A 58 -15.77 0.52 -13.77
C VAL A 58 -15.86 -0.70 -12.88
N LEU A 59 -15.29 -0.66 -11.69
CA LEU A 59 -15.37 -1.75 -10.71
C LEU A 59 -16.76 -2.01 -10.13
N LYS A 60 -17.73 -1.12 -10.34
CA LYS A 60 -19.13 -1.39 -9.94
C LYS A 60 -19.72 -2.61 -10.62
N ALA A 61 -19.18 -3.01 -11.78
CA ALA A 61 -19.54 -4.25 -12.45
C ALA A 61 -19.01 -5.51 -11.74
N GLY A 62 -18.02 -5.37 -10.86
CA GLY A 62 -17.35 -6.49 -10.20
C GLY A 62 -16.42 -7.29 -11.11
N GLU A 63 -16.08 -6.75 -12.28
CA GLU A 63 -15.28 -7.42 -13.29
C GLU A 63 -14.23 -6.48 -13.88
N LEU A 64 -13.02 -7.00 -14.11
CA LEU A 64 -11.93 -6.34 -14.84
C LEU A 64 -11.16 -7.36 -15.67
N THR A 65 -10.85 -6.98 -16.90
CA THR A 65 -9.96 -7.73 -17.79
C THR A 65 -8.55 -7.18 -17.76
N ALA A 66 -8.38 -5.86 -17.62
CA ALA A 66 -7.05 -5.25 -17.65
C ALA A 66 -6.87 -4.13 -16.62
N VAL A 67 -5.62 -3.90 -16.23
CA VAL A 67 -5.19 -2.76 -15.43
C VAL A 67 -4.03 -2.08 -16.12
N VAL A 68 -4.16 -0.78 -16.43
CA VAL A 68 -3.08 0.08 -16.91
C VAL A 68 -2.57 0.92 -15.75
N LEU A 69 -1.26 0.87 -15.50
CA LEU A 69 -0.63 1.67 -14.45
C LEU A 69 0.49 2.51 -15.07
N ASN A 70 0.52 3.80 -14.75
CA ASN A 70 1.66 4.65 -15.12
C ASN A 70 2.32 5.27 -13.89
N SER A 71 3.62 5.49 -14.00
CA SER A 71 4.43 6.26 -13.05
C SER A 71 5.14 7.42 -13.77
N GLY A 72 5.18 8.60 -13.14
CA GLY A 72 5.72 9.83 -13.75
C GLY A 72 4.72 10.98 -13.87
N GLY A 73 3.45 10.72 -13.51
CA GLY A 73 2.40 11.72 -13.39
C GLY A 73 1.20 11.12 -12.68
N ALA A 74 0.69 11.81 -11.66
CA ALA A 74 -0.43 11.35 -10.83
C ALA A 74 -1.79 11.48 -11.52
N ASN A 75 -1.89 12.37 -12.50
CA ASN A 75 -3.17 12.77 -13.10
C ASN A 75 -4.20 13.17 -12.02
N ALA A 76 -3.73 13.86 -11.00
CA ALA A 76 -4.52 14.42 -9.90
C ALA A 76 -4.55 15.94 -10.01
N CYS A 77 -5.67 16.56 -9.64
CA CYS A 77 -5.90 18.00 -9.77
C CYS A 77 -5.74 18.54 -11.19
N THR A 78 -6.04 17.72 -12.20
CA THR A 78 -5.90 18.01 -13.64
C THR A 78 -7.23 18.39 -14.31
N GLY A 79 -8.28 18.50 -13.51
CA GLY A 79 -9.61 18.93 -13.97
C GLY A 79 -10.26 17.97 -14.99
N PRO A 80 -11.20 18.48 -15.82
CA PRO A 80 -11.89 17.64 -16.80
C PRO A 80 -10.97 16.99 -17.83
N GLN A 81 -9.85 17.64 -18.17
CA GLN A 81 -8.87 17.08 -19.12
C GLN A 81 -8.25 15.80 -18.58
N GLY A 82 -7.84 15.79 -17.29
CA GLY A 82 -7.28 14.60 -16.69
C GLY A 82 -8.24 13.41 -16.66
N PHE A 83 -9.55 13.65 -16.53
CA PHE A 83 -10.56 12.59 -16.66
C PHE A 83 -10.67 12.09 -18.10
N GLN A 84 -10.63 12.99 -19.09
CA GLN A 84 -10.60 12.62 -20.51
C GLN A 84 -9.34 11.81 -20.85
N ASP A 85 -8.18 12.19 -20.32
CA ASP A 85 -6.92 11.46 -20.51
C ASP A 85 -6.98 10.05 -19.90
N THR A 86 -7.63 9.90 -18.74
CA THR A 86 -7.87 8.58 -18.13
C THR A 86 -8.77 7.72 -18.99
N HIS A 87 -9.86 8.30 -19.50
CA HIS A 87 -10.79 7.62 -20.41
C HIS A 87 -10.09 7.18 -21.70
N ALA A 88 -9.33 8.07 -22.34
CA ALA A 88 -8.56 7.76 -23.54
C ALA A 88 -7.53 6.65 -23.31
N THR A 89 -6.94 6.59 -22.10
CA THR A 89 -6.03 5.51 -21.71
C THR A 89 -6.76 4.17 -21.65
N ALA A 90 -7.93 4.13 -21.01
CA ALA A 90 -8.77 2.93 -20.93
C ALA A 90 -9.27 2.48 -22.33
N GLU A 91 -9.71 3.43 -23.16
CA GLU A 91 -10.14 3.15 -24.56
C GLU A 91 -8.99 2.58 -25.39
N LYS A 92 -7.77 3.14 -25.27
CA LYS A 92 -6.61 2.61 -26.00
C LYS A 92 -6.25 1.19 -25.55
N ALA A 93 -6.29 0.89 -24.25
CA ALA A 93 -6.09 -0.47 -23.76
C ALA A 93 -7.19 -1.43 -24.27
N ALA A 94 -8.44 -0.98 -24.25
CA ALA A 94 -9.58 -1.74 -24.76
C ALA A 94 -9.45 -2.04 -26.27
N GLU A 95 -9.06 -1.05 -27.07
CA GLU A 95 -8.81 -1.21 -28.50
C GLU A 95 -7.77 -2.28 -28.79
N VAL A 96 -6.60 -2.21 -28.13
CA VAL A 96 -5.48 -3.12 -28.43
C VAL A 96 -5.66 -4.53 -27.85
N LEU A 97 -6.55 -4.69 -26.87
CA LEU A 97 -6.89 -5.98 -26.26
C LEU A 97 -8.19 -6.59 -26.78
N ASP A 98 -8.92 -5.88 -27.65
CA ASP A 98 -10.25 -6.25 -28.17
C ASP A 98 -11.27 -6.53 -27.05
N ILE A 99 -11.38 -5.60 -26.09
CA ILE A 99 -12.30 -5.65 -24.94
C ILE A 99 -13.05 -4.34 -24.78
N GLY A 100 -13.94 -4.25 -23.80
CA GLY A 100 -14.65 -3.01 -23.46
C GLY A 100 -13.81 -2.07 -22.57
N ALA A 101 -13.90 -0.75 -22.80
CA ALA A 101 -13.22 0.23 -21.93
C ALA A 101 -13.67 0.13 -20.45
N GLY A 102 -14.91 -0.27 -20.20
CA GLY A 102 -15.45 -0.55 -18.86
C GLY A 102 -14.84 -1.76 -18.16
N GLU A 103 -14.02 -2.55 -18.84
CA GLU A 103 -13.27 -3.67 -18.30
C GLU A 103 -11.82 -3.32 -17.94
N VAL A 104 -11.43 -2.03 -18.10
CA VAL A 104 -10.07 -1.55 -17.88
C VAL A 104 -10.03 -0.60 -16.70
N ALA A 105 -9.33 -0.97 -15.64
CA ALA A 105 -8.96 -0.04 -14.57
C ALA A 105 -7.69 0.73 -14.96
N VAL A 106 -7.60 1.98 -14.49
CA VAL A 106 -6.43 2.84 -14.69
C VAL A 106 -5.93 3.30 -13.32
N ALA A 107 -4.62 3.25 -13.10
CA ALA A 107 -3.97 3.77 -11.92
C ALA A 107 -2.74 4.60 -12.30
N SER A 108 -2.54 5.74 -11.67
CA SER A 108 -1.45 6.66 -11.98
C SER A 108 -0.73 7.10 -10.69
N THR A 109 0.56 7.41 -10.80
CA THR A 109 1.34 7.95 -9.69
C THR A 109 2.45 8.89 -10.19
N GLY A 110 2.85 9.85 -9.36
CA GLY A 110 3.87 10.84 -9.67
C GLY A 110 3.40 12.25 -9.33
N LEU A 111 3.88 13.25 -10.06
CA LEU A 111 3.62 14.64 -9.78
C LEU A 111 2.13 15.01 -9.94
N ILE A 112 1.61 15.74 -8.94
CA ILE A 112 0.24 16.27 -8.91
C ILE A 112 0.16 17.60 -9.69
N GLY A 113 -0.96 17.84 -10.38
CA GLY A 113 -1.23 19.12 -11.05
C GLY A 113 -0.65 19.26 -12.47
N VAL A 114 -0.05 18.18 -12.99
CA VAL A 114 0.50 18.14 -14.35
C VAL A 114 -0.26 17.11 -15.20
N LEU A 115 -0.63 17.51 -16.41
CA LEU A 115 -1.27 16.60 -17.38
C LEU A 115 -0.29 15.53 -17.86
N LEU A 116 -0.81 14.35 -18.13
CA LEU A 116 -0.02 13.25 -18.68
C LEU A 116 0.39 13.53 -20.15
N PRO A 117 1.59 13.14 -20.59
CA PRO A 117 2.00 13.25 -22.00
C PRO A 117 1.32 12.13 -22.82
N MET A 118 0.09 12.39 -23.25
CA MET A 118 -0.77 11.40 -23.94
C MET A 118 -0.18 10.93 -25.27
N ASP A 119 0.60 11.78 -25.93
CA ASP A 119 1.38 11.44 -27.13
C ASP A 119 2.42 10.34 -26.91
N LYS A 120 2.82 10.11 -25.66
CA LYS A 120 3.72 9.03 -25.26
C LYS A 120 2.98 7.86 -24.61
N LEU A 121 2.00 8.18 -23.76
CA LEU A 121 1.27 7.17 -22.98
C LEU A 121 0.45 6.26 -23.89
N LEU A 122 -0.32 6.78 -24.85
CA LEU A 122 -1.16 5.96 -25.72
C LEU A 122 -0.37 4.99 -26.59
N PRO A 123 0.70 5.42 -27.32
CA PRO A 123 1.59 4.48 -28.00
C PRO A 123 2.30 3.51 -27.05
N GLY A 124 2.57 3.95 -25.80
CA GLY A 124 3.11 3.10 -24.76
C GLY A 124 2.18 1.94 -24.41
N VAL A 125 0.87 2.19 -24.24
CA VAL A 125 -0.13 1.15 -23.99
C VAL A 125 -0.14 0.12 -25.12
N GLU A 126 -0.10 0.57 -26.37
CA GLU A 126 -0.02 -0.30 -27.55
C GLU A 126 1.26 -1.16 -27.58
N LYS A 127 2.40 -0.57 -27.20
CA LYS A 127 3.66 -1.29 -27.05
C LYS A 127 3.60 -2.31 -25.93
N ALA A 128 3.07 -1.94 -24.75
CA ALA A 128 2.94 -2.83 -23.61
C ALA A 128 2.04 -4.05 -23.94
N ALA A 129 0.98 -3.87 -24.71
CA ALA A 129 0.11 -4.96 -25.15
C ALA A 129 0.85 -5.98 -26.02
N LYS A 130 1.80 -5.54 -26.84
CA LYS A 130 2.66 -6.42 -27.68
C LYS A 130 3.73 -7.17 -26.85
N GLU A 131 4.08 -6.66 -25.68
CA GLU A 131 5.11 -7.23 -24.79
C GLU A 131 4.51 -8.04 -23.61
N LEU A 132 3.20 -8.28 -23.58
CA LEU A 132 2.55 -9.08 -22.56
C LEU A 132 3.13 -10.50 -22.49
N SER A 133 3.43 -10.95 -21.28
CA SER A 133 4.04 -12.26 -21.03
C SER A 133 3.66 -12.80 -19.66
N GLU A 134 3.56 -14.11 -19.51
CA GLU A 134 3.44 -14.81 -18.23
C GLU A 134 4.67 -14.58 -17.32
N HIS A 135 5.79 -14.10 -17.88
CA HIS A 135 7.00 -13.74 -17.15
C HIS A 135 7.17 -12.22 -16.95
N GLY A 136 6.15 -11.43 -17.32
CA GLY A 136 6.22 -9.95 -17.29
C GLY A 136 5.99 -9.31 -15.92
N GLY A 137 5.62 -10.09 -14.89
CA GLY A 137 5.21 -9.55 -13.59
C GLY A 137 6.29 -8.71 -12.88
N GLU A 138 7.57 -9.10 -12.95
CA GLU A 138 8.65 -8.31 -12.37
C GLU A 138 8.89 -7.01 -13.14
N LYS A 139 8.82 -7.03 -14.46
CA LYS A 139 8.94 -5.82 -15.30
C LYS A 139 7.80 -4.84 -14.99
N ALA A 140 6.58 -5.34 -14.79
CA ALA A 140 5.44 -4.53 -14.38
C ALA A 140 5.67 -3.87 -13.00
N ALA A 141 6.17 -4.62 -12.01
CA ALA A 141 6.51 -4.10 -10.69
C ALA A 141 7.60 -3.02 -10.73
N ILE A 142 8.58 -3.16 -11.62
CA ILE A 142 9.64 -2.15 -11.85
C ILE A 142 9.04 -0.89 -12.49
N ALA A 143 8.11 -1.02 -13.43
CA ALA A 143 7.56 0.10 -14.18
C ALA A 143 6.64 1.01 -13.37
N ILE A 144 6.08 0.52 -12.26
CA ILE A 144 5.22 1.34 -11.39
C ILE A 144 5.96 2.12 -10.31
N LYS A 145 7.27 1.88 -10.10
CA LYS A 145 8.08 2.60 -9.11
C LYS A 145 8.11 4.11 -9.37
N THR A 146 8.24 4.89 -8.29
CA THR A 146 8.56 6.33 -8.36
C THR A 146 9.88 6.59 -7.64
N THR A 147 9.85 6.92 -6.37
CA THR A 147 11.01 7.09 -5.49
C THR A 147 11.46 5.78 -4.84
N ASP A 148 10.70 4.72 -5.05
CA ASP A 148 11.03 3.37 -4.58
C ASP A 148 12.46 2.97 -5.00
N THR A 149 13.28 2.49 -4.07
CA THR A 149 14.62 1.99 -4.37
C THR A 149 14.58 0.57 -4.93
N VAL A 150 13.62 -0.24 -4.45
CA VAL A 150 13.39 -1.62 -4.89
C VAL A 150 11.97 -1.80 -5.42
N HIS A 151 11.75 -2.78 -6.29
CA HIS A 151 10.40 -3.22 -6.65
C HIS A 151 9.87 -4.17 -5.59
N LYS A 152 8.56 -4.13 -5.32
CA LYS A 152 7.91 -4.86 -4.26
C LYS A 152 6.97 -5.90 -4.84
N THR A 153 7.18 -7.16 -4.48
CA THR A 153 6.36 -8.29 -4.95
C THR A 153 6.16 -9.31 -3.84
N SER A 154 5.02 -9.98 -3.86
CA SER A 154 4.69 -11.05 -2.91
C SER A 154 3.97 -12.18 -3.60
N VAL A 155 4.14 -13.42 -3.13
CA VAL A 155 3.46 -14.60 -3.65
C VAL A 155 3.19 -15.59 -2.52
N VAL A 156 1.93 -16.00 -2.40
CA VAL A 156 1.49 -17.06 -1.49
C VAL A 156 0.85 -18.17 -2.33
N SER A 157 1.38 -19.38 -2.22
CA SER A 157 0.81 -20.57 -2.87
C SER A 157 0.21 -21.49 -1.82
N LYS A 158 -1.01 -21.90 -2.06
CA LYS A 158 -1.77 -22.86 -1.25
C LYS A 158 -2.05 -24.11 -2.12
N ASP A 159 -2.80 -25.07 -1.61
CA ASP A 159 -3.10 -26.34 -2.28
C ASP A 159 -3.84 -26.16 -3.62
N GLY A 160 -3.09 -26.03 -4.70
CA GLY A 160 -3.58 -25.96 -6.08
C GLY A 160 -3.97 -24.57 -6.60
N TRP A 161 -3.81 -23.50 -5.81
CA TRP A 161 -4.06 -22.12 -6.21
C TRP A 161 -3.01 -21.16 -5.63
N THR A 162 -2.96 -19.94 -6.17
CA THR A 162 -1.93 -18.94 -5.84
C THR A 162 -2.52 -17.53 -5.74
N VAL A 163 -1.98 -16.74 -4.81
CA VAL A 163 -2.15 -15.29 -4.77
C VAL A 163 -0.80 -14.65 -5.04
N GLY A 164 -0.73 -13.74 -6.01
CA GLY A 164 0.48 -12.97 -6.31
C GLY A 164 0.18 -11.49 -6.26
N GLY A 165 1.16 -10.66 -5.95
CA GLY A 165 0.98 -9.22 -5.86
C GLY A 165 2.21 -8.42 -6.24
N MET A 166 1.99 -7.16 -6.61
CA MET A 166 3.00 -6.12 -6.73
C MET A 166 2.52 -4.83 -6.09
N ALA A 167 3.44 -4.07 -5.54
CA ALA A 167 3.18 -2.76 -4.95
C ALA A 167 4.27 -1.75 -5.29
N LYS A 168 3.90 -0.45 -5.26
CA LYS A 168 4.84 0.67 -5.23
C LYS A 168 4.43 1.64 -4.14
N GLY A 169 5.40 2.31 -3.55
CA GLY A 169 5.25 3.37 -2.56
C GLY A 169 6.51 3.50 -1.71
N ALA A 170 6.93 4.73 -1.44
CA ALA A 170 8.06 5.07 -0.59
C ALA A 170 7.80 6.37 0.20
N GLY A 171 7.09 7.35 -0.37
CA GLY A 171 6.65 8.58 0.29
C GLY A 171 5.13 8.77 0.25
N MET A 172 4.62 9.71 1.06
CA MET A 172 3.18 9.96 1.23
C MET A 172 2.45 8.69 1.69
N LEU A 173 3.03 7.99 2.68
CA LEU A 173 2.54 6.73 3.21
C LEU A 173 1.76 6.96 4.51
N ALA A 174 0.43 7.14 4.42
CA ALA A 174 -0.45 7.29 5.59
C ALA A 174 -1.78 6.54 5.45
N PRO A 175 -2.44 6.18 6.57
CA PRO A 175 -3.66 5.36 6.57
C PRO A 175 -4.81 5.91 5.73
N GLY A 176 -5.59 5.01 5.19
CA GLY A 176 -6.65 5.27 4.21
C GLY A 176 -6.18 4.93 2.80
N LEU A 177 -5.26 3.96 2.76
CA LEU A 177 -4.37 3.55 1.70
C LEU A 177 -3.27 4.61 1.47
N ALA A 178 -2.04 4.32 1.92
CA ALA A 178 -0.84 5.12 1.69
C ALA A 178 -0.53 5.25 0.19
N THR A 179 0.26 6.22 -0.28
CA THR A 179 0.56 6.40 -1.73
C THR A 179 1.08 5.12 -2.33
N MET A 180 0.14 4.22 -2.58
CA MET A 180 0.43 2.92 -3.14
C MET A 180 -0.42 2.66 -4.37
N LEU A 181 0.20 2.06 -5.35
CA LEU A 181 -0.49 1.31 -6.38
C LEU A 181 -0.21 -0.16 -6.12
N VAL A 182 -1.26 -0.93 -5.91
CA VAL A 182 -1.16 -2.36 -5.62
C VAL A 182 -2.06 -3.11 -6.59
N VAL A 183 -1.52 -4.14 -7.23
CA VAL A 183 -2.30 -5.13 -7.98
C VAL A 183 -2.03 -6.49 -7.38
N ILE A 184 -3.10 -7.15 -6.97
CA ILE A 184 -3.09 -8.51 -6.44
C ILE A 184 -3.87 -9.39 -7.43
N THR A 185 -3.38 -10.56 -7.72
CA THR A 185 -3.99 -11.53 -8.64
C THR A 185 -4.13 -12.87 -7.96
N THR A 186 -5.18 -13.61 -8.31
CA THR A 186 -5.33 -15.00 -7.88
C THR A 186 -5.89 -15.85 -9.01
N ASP A 187 -5.49 -17.09 -9.07
CA ASP A 187 -6.08 -18.08 -9.98
C ASP A 187 -7.20 -18.92 -9.32
N ALA A 188 -7.54 -18.66 -8.07
CA ALA A 188 -8.67 -19.25 -7.40
C ALA A 188 -10.00 -18.91 -8.11
N ASP A 189 -10.95 -19.84 -8.11
CA ASP A 189 -12.31 -19.62 -8.64
C ASP A 189 -13.20 -19.01 -7.56
N VAL A 190 -13.16 -17.68 -7.47
CA VAL A 190 -13.91 -16.88 -6.50
C VAL A 190 -14.68 -15.75 -7.20
N ASP A 191 -15.81 -15.35 -6.63
CA ASP A 191 -16.66 -14.28 -7.15
C ASP A 191 -16.26 -12.90 -6.61
N ALA A 192 -16.79 -11.84 -7.22
CA ALA A 192 -16.47 -10.46 -6.85
C ALA A 192 -16.88 -10.09 -5.41
N PRO A 193 -18.03 -10.50 -4.86
CA PRO A 193 -18.36 -10.27 -3.45
C PRO A 193 -17.36 -10.90 -2.48
N THR A 194 -16.90 -12.12 -2.77
CA THR A 194 -15.89 -12.81 -1.97
C THR A 194 -14.54 -12.08 -2.03
N LEU A 195 -14.14 -11.61 -3.24
CA LEU A 195 -12.93 -10.79 -3.42
C LEU A 195 -13.02 -9.48 -2.64
N ASP A 196 -14.13 -8.73 -2.75
CA ASP A 196 -14.30 -7.45 -2.08
C ASP A 196 -14.21 -7.60 -0.56
N LYS A 197 -14.90 -8.63 -0.01
CA LYS A 197 -14.84 -8.91 1.42
C LYS A 197 -13.43 -9.25 1.88
N ALA A 198 -12.74 -10.17 1.19
CA ALA A 198 -11.39 -10.59 1.56
C ALA A 198 -10.38 -9.42 1.46
N LEU A 199 -10.49 -8.59 0.41
CA LEU A 199 -9.63 -7.44 0.22
C LEU A 199 -9.82 -6.39 1.32
N ARG A 200 -11.06 -6.06 1.69
CA ARG A 200 -11.35 -5.10 2.78
C ARG A 200 -10.90 -5.62 4.14
N ASP A 201 -11.15 -6.90 4.43
CA ASP A 201 -10.71 -7.52 5.68
C ASP A 201 -9.17 -7.48 5.77
N ALA A 202 -8.45 -7.76 4.67
CA ALA A 202 -7.00 -7.72 4.60
C ALA A 202 -6.44 -6.30 4.73
N THR A 203 -6.94 -5.34 3.92
CA THR A 203 -6.41 -3.97 3.91
C THR A 203 -6.59 -3.28 5.25
N ARG A 204 -7.69 -3.53 5.96
CA ARG A 204 -7.99 -2.99 7.29
C ARG A 204 -6.91 -3.31 8.33
N VAL A 205 -6.29 -4.49 8.24
CA VAL A 205 -5.28 -4.94 9.23
C VAL A 205 -3.84 -4.88 8.71
N THR A 206 -3.63 -4.48 7.44
CA THR A 206 -2.33 -4.40 6.78
C THR A 206 -2.04 -2.99 6.26
N PHE A 207 -2.46 -2.64 5.06
CA PHE A 207 -2.15 -1.34 4.43
C PHE A 207 -2.68 -0.15 5.23
N ASP A 208 -3.87 -0.26 5.83
CA ASP A 208 -4.42 0.79 6.70
C ASP A 208 -3.68 0.92 8.04
N ARG A 209 -2.71 0.06 8.30
CA ARG A 209 -1.82 0.08 9.48
C ARG A 209 -0.42 0.61 9.15
N VAL A 210 -0.19 1.07 7.94
CA VAL A 210 1.05 1.73 7.50
C VAL A 210 0.87 3.24 7.61
N ASP A 211 1.74 3.92 8.36
CA ASP A 211 1.69 5.37 8.59
C ASP A 211 3.11 5.94 8.74
N SER A 212 3.80 6.13 7.61
CA SER A 212 5.19 6.62 7.62
C SER A 212 5.28 8.13 7.87
N ASP A 213 4.54 8.95 7.13
CA ASP A 213 4.71 10.41 7.12
C ASP A 213 3.41 11.20 7.39
N GLY A 214 2.30 10.51 7.63
CA GLY A 214 1.01 11.14 7.94
C GLY A 214 0.32 11.80 6.73
N CYS A 215 0.87 11.67 5.52
CA CYS A 215 0.34 12.28 4.31
C CYS A 215 -0.43 11.26 3.46
N MET A 216 -1.75 11.46 3.32
CA MET A 216 -2.63 10.58 2.55
C MET A 216 -2.64 10.97 1.08
N SER A 217 -2.39 10.01 0.18
CA SER A 217 -2.37 10.23 -1.27
C SER A 217 -3.75 10.48 -1.87
N THR A 218 -3.72 11.13 -3.03
CA THR A 218 -4.87 11.34 -3.92
C THR A 218 -5.15 10.15 -4.85
N ASN A 219 -4.23 9.17 -4.93
CA ASN A 219 -4.18 8.17 -6.00
C ASN A 219 -4.25 6.71 -5.52
N ASP A 220 -4.24 6.45 -4.22
CA ASP A 220 -4.14 5.09 -3.70
C ASP A 220 -5.18 4.17 -4.32
N THR A 221 -4.67 3.04 -4.81
CA THR A 221 -5.46 2.03 -5.50
C THR A 221 -4.92 0.66 -5.16
N VAL A 222 -5.75 -0.19 -4.58
CA VAL A 222 -5.48 -1.62 -4.35
C VAL A 222 -6.51 -2.43 -5.11
N LEU A 223 -6.09 -3.18 -6.12
CA LEU A 223 -6.95 -4.03 -6.94
C LEU A 223 -6.65 -5.50 -6.66
N LEU A 224 -7.70 -6.32 -6.59
CA LEU A 224 -7.61 -7.77 -6.51
C LEU A 224 -8.44 -8.38 -7.64
N LEU A 225 -7.78 -9.17 -8.51
CA LEU A 225 -8.37 -9.80 -9.68
C LEU A 225 -8.30 -11.33 -9.55
N ALA A 226 -9.38 -12.02 -9.91
CA ALA A 226 -9.41 -13.48 -9.97
C ALA A 226 -9.60 -13.99 -11.39
N SER A 227 -8.73 -14.90 -11.81
CA SER A 227 -8.80 -15.54 -13.12
C SER A 227 -9.64 -16.83 -13.15
N GLY A 228 -9.78 -17.51 -12.00
CA GLY A 228 -10.43 -18.81 -11.92
C GLY A 228 -9.66 -19.93 -12.62
N ALA A 229 -8.44 -19.67 -13.08
CA ALA A 229 -7.70 -20.60 -13.95
C ALA A 229 -7.16 -21.84 -13.22
N SER A 230 -7.16 -21.87 -11.89
CA SER A 230 -6.85 -23.08 -11.12
C SER A 230 -8.00 -24.06 -11.08
N GLY A 231 -9.25 -23.60 -11.25
CA GLY A 231 -10.47 -24.38 -11.05
C GLY A 231 -10.74 -24.74 -9.58
N VAL A 232 -9.95 -24.22 -8.64
CA VAL A 232 -10.08 -24.46 -7.19
C VAL A 232 -10.87 -23.33 -6.55
N THR A 233 -11.96 -23.69 -5.86
CA THR A 233 -12.72 -22.76 -5.01
C THR A 233 -12.31 -22.99 -3.55
N PRO A 234 -11.44 -22.14 -2.97
CA PRO A 234 -10.98 -22.29 -1.59
C PRO A 234 -12.09 -21.98 -0.59
N ALA A 235 -11.96 -22.47 0.65
CA ALA A 235 -12.75 -21.96 1.76
C ALA A 235 -12.44 -20.48 1.99
N TYR A 236 -13.46 -19.69 2.38
CA TYR A 236 -13.28 -18.24 2.57
C TYR A 236 -12.14 -17.91 3.54
N ALA A 237 -12.02 -18.65 4.65
CA ALA A 237 -10.98 -18.41 5.66
C ALA A 237 -9.57 -18.56 5.07
N ASP A 238 -9.33 -19.61 4.29
CA ASP A 238 -8.01 -19.86 3.68
C ASP A 238 -7.70 -18.81 2.60
N PHE A 239 -8.72 -18.39 1.85
CA PHE A 239 -8.57 -17.33 0.85
C PHE A 239 -8.26 -15.97 1.49
N ALA A 240 -9.03 -15.58 2.50
CA ALA A 240 -8.82 -14.33 3.23
C ALA A 240 -7.46 -14.29 3.93
N GLU A 241 -7.00 -15.42 4.50
CA GLU A 241 -5.66 -15.55 5.08
C GLU A 241 -4.58 -15.31 4.04
N ALA A 242 -4.64 -15.96 2.88
CA ALA A 242 -3.64 -15.81 1.81
C ALA A 242 -3.60 -14.38 1.24
N VAL A 243 -4.75 -13.73 1.07
CA VAL A 243 -4.82 -12.32 0.65
C VAL A 243 -4.21 -11.41 1.72
N THR A 244 -4.51 -11.68 3.00
CA THR A 244 -3.93 -10.91 4.12
C THR A 244 -2.42 -11.08 4.20
N GLU A 245 -1.90 -12.29 3.99
CA GLU A 245 -0.46 -12.58 3.98
C GLU A 245 0.27 -11.81 2.88
N VAL A 246 -0.28 -11.77 1.66
CA VAL A 246 0.28 -10.98 0.55
C VAL A 246 0.23 -9.48 0.86
N CYS A 247 -0.88 -8.98 1.42
CA CYS A 247 -1.02 -7.57 1.78
C CYS A 247 -0.06 -7.17 2.92
N ASP A 248 0.15 -8.02 3.93
CA ASP A 248 1.07 -7.78 5.05
C ASP A 248 2.51 -7.73 4.55
N ASP A 249 2.92 -8.71 3.73
CA ASP A 249 4.27 -8.74 3.16
C ASP A 249 4.55 -7.50 2.28
N LEU A 250 3.62 -7.13 1.40
CA LEU A 250 3.75 -5.91 0.59
C LEU A 250 3.77 -4.65 1.47
N GLY A 251 2.94 -4.58 2.51
CA GLY A 251 2.94 -3.47 3.48
C GLY A 251 4.27 -3.31 4.21
N ARG A 252 4.89 -4.41 4.61
CA ARG A 252 6.24 -4.38 5.21
C ARG A 252 7.32 -3.95 4.24
N GLN A 253 7.24 -4.37 2.97
CA GLN A 253 8.16 -3.92 1.93
C GLN A 253 8.01 -2.42 1.66
N LEU A 254 6.79 -1.85 1.74
CA LEU A 254 6.56 -0.41 1.65
C LEU A 254 7.26 0.34 2.79
N ILE A 255 7.09 -0.10 4.04
CA ILE A 255 7.74 0.50 5.21
C ILE A 255 9.26 0.36 5.13
N GLY A 256 9.76 -0.81 4.74
CA GLY A 256 11.21 -1.08 4.66
C GLY A 256 11.93 -0.26 3.59
N ASP A 257 11.19 0.29 2.61
CA ASP A 257 11.70 1.12 1.51
C ASP A 257 11.18 2.57 1.58
N ALA A 258 10.69 3.02 2.73
CA ALA A 258 10.21 4.38 2.88
C ALA A 258 11.35 5.39 2.75
N GLU A 259 11.07 6.54 2.12
CA GLU A 259 12.03 7.60 1.81
C GLU A 259 12.88 7.98 3.02
N GLY A 260 14.21 7.85 2.88
CA GLY A 260 15.20 8.24 3.90
C GLY A 260 15.10 7.50 5.24
N ALA A 261 14.30 6.43 5.35
CA ALA A 261 14.10 5.72 6.61
C ALA A 261 15.33 4.89 7.02
N SER A 262 15.74 5.00 8.28
CA SER A 262 16.81 4.19 8.87
C SER A 262 16.30 3.15 9.88
N LYS A 263 15.09 3.35 10.42
CA LYS A 263 14.44 2.42 11.36
C LYS A 263 13.01 2.11 10.91
N ASP A 264 12.63 0.84 11.04
CA ASP A 264 11.26 0.37 10.89
C ASP A 264 10.66 0.25 12.29
N ILE A 265 9.61 1.01 12.58
CA ILE A 265 9.03 1.10 13.91
C ILE A 265 7.70 0.35 13.94
N ARG A 266 7.64 -0.69 14.78
CA ARG A 266 6.43 -1.45 15.06
C ARG A 266 5.78 -0.96 16.34
N VAL A 267 4.68 -0.22 16.23
CA VAL A 267 3.91 0.26 17.37
C VAL A 267 2.79 -0.73 17.67
N GLU A 268 2.92 -1.49 18.75
CA GLU A 268 1.89 -2.39 19.28
C GLU A 268 1.12 -1.69 20.40
N VAL A 269 -0.19 -1.52 20.21
CA VAL A 269 -1.08 -1.08 21.26
C VAL A 269 -1.87 -2.28 21.74
N VAL A 270 -1.79 -2.58 23.04
CA VAL A 270 -2.43 -3.76 23.63
C VAL A 270 -3.33 -3.36 24.79
N ASN A 271 -4.25 -4.26 25.17
CA ASN A 271 -5.19 -4.07 26.26
C ASN A 271 -6.02 -2.78 26.13
N ALA A 272 -6.38 -2.39 24.91
CA ALA A 272 -7.27 -1.27 24.61
C ALA A 272 -8.74 -1.66 24.84
N ALA A 273 -9.60 -0.68 25.10
CA ALA A 273 -11.03 -0.89 25.24
C ALA A 273 -11.70 -1.34 23.94
N SER A 274 -11.20 -0.84 22.81
CA SER A 274 -11.63 -1.22 21.45
C SER A 274 -10.45 -1.24 20.48
N GLU A 275 -10.64 -1.90 19.31
CA GLU A 275 -9.63 -1.87 18.23
C GLU A 275 -9.45 -0.44 17.70
N ASP A 276 -10.52 0.35 17.63
CA ASP A 276 -10.47 1.74 17.18
C ASP A 276 -9.62 2.60 18.13
N ASP A 277 -9.74 2.42 19.44
CA ASP A 277 -8.88 3.08 20.44
C ASP A 277 -7.41 2.68 20.25
N ALA A 278 -7.14 1.38 20.02
CA ALA A 278 -5.78 0.90 19.78
C ALA A 278 -5.18 1.51 18.51
N VAL A 279 -5.97 1.65 17.46
CA VAL A 279 -5.56 2.28 16.19
C VAL A 279 -5.32 3.77 16.36
N GLU A 280 -6.21 4.49 17.06
CA GLU A 280 -6.05 5.92 17.32
C GLU A 280 -4.75 6.19 18.08
N VAL A 281 -4.49 5.45 19.15
CA VAL A 281 -3.26 5.55 19.95
C VAL A 281 -2.03 5.21 19.09
N GLY A 282 -2.05 4.11 18.37
CA GLY A 282 -0.96 3.69 17.52
C GLY A 282 -0.60 4.73 16.45
N ARG A 283 -1.60 5.34 15.81
CA ARG A 283 -1.41 6.43 14.84
C ARG A 283 -0.87 7.71 15.48
N SER A 284 -1.36 8.06 16.68
CA SER A 284 -0.83 9.22 17.41
C SER A 284 0.66 9.05 17.74
N ILE A 285 1.07 7.85 18.15
CA ILE A 285 2.48 7.53 18.39
C ILE A 285 3.28 7.58 17.07
N ALA A 286 2.78 6.95 16.00
CA ALA A 286 3.44 6.88 14.69
C ALA A 286 3.68 8.26 14.06
N ARG A 287 2.78 9.21 14.26
CA ARG A 287 2.84 10.58 13.72
C ARG A 287 3.61 11.57 14.58
N ASN A 288 4.12 11.16 15.73
CA ASN A 288 4.83 12.06 16.63
C ASN A 288 6.27 12.28 16.15
N ASN A 289 6.51 13.40 15.44
CA ASN A 289 7.83 13.76 14.91
C ASN A 289 8.92 13.79 15.97
N LEU A 290 8.59 14.26 17.19
CA LEU A 290 9.55 14.34 18.28
C LEU A 290 10.00 12.95 18.73
N LEU A 291 9.08 11.97 18.75
CA LEU A 291 9.40 10.57 19.02
C LEU A 291 10.21 9.96 17.87
N LYS A 292 9.80 10.19 16.62
CA LYS A 292 10.51 9.66 15.43
C LYS A 292 11.97 10.12 15.38
N CYS A 293 12.26 11.38 15.74
CA CYS A 293 13.63 11.87 15.88
C CYS A 293 14.39 11.21 17.04
N ALA A 294 13.71 10.89 18.16
CA ALA A 294 14.37 10.16 19.27
C ALA A 294 14.74 8.74 18.84
N ILE A 295 13.85 8.04 18.13
CA ILE A 295 14.13 6.69 17.61
C ILE A 295 15.31 6.72 16.62
N HIS A 296 15.39 7.72 15.75
CA HIS A 296 16.53 7.93 14.86
C HIS A 296 17.86 8.11 15.64
N GLY A 297 17.83 8.86 16.73
CA GLY A 297 18.96 9.08 17.62
C GLY A 297 19.21 7.96 18.65
N GLU A 298 18.49 6.82 18.52
CA GLU A 298 18.59 5.68 19.45
C GLU A 298 18.30 6.08 20.92
N ASP A 299 17.44 7.10 21.13
CA ASP A 299 16.97 7.53 22.44
C ASP A 299 15.64 6.83 22.79
N PRO A 300 15.60 5.89 23.77
CA PRO A 300 14.37 5.21 24.19
C PRO A 300 13.46 6.12 25.02
N ASN A 301 12.94 7.17 24.37
CA ASN A 301 12.21 8.26 25.00
C ASN A 301 10.73 7.92 25.21
N TRP A 302 10.43 7.08 26.21
CA TRP A 302 9.08 6.68 26.55
C TRP A 302 8.16 7.86 26.96
N GLY A 303 8.73 8.96 27.47
CA GLY A 303 7.95 10.17 27.79
C GLY A 303 7.27 10.76 26.55
N ARG A 304 7.91 10.68 25.36
CA ARG A 304 7.31 11.10 24.09
C ARG A 304 6.22 10.16 23.63
N VAL A 305 6.30 8.87 23.98
CA VAL A 305 5.21 7.90 23.75
C VAL A 305 3.99 8.26 24.58
N LEU A 306 4.16 8.49 25.90
CA LEU A 306 3.05 8.91 26.76
C LEU A 306 2.45 10.25 26.33
N SER A 307 3.28 11.20 25.91
CA SER A 307 2.83 12.49 25.38
C SER A 307 1.92 12.31 24.15
N ALA A 308 2.25 11.36 23.24
CA ALA A 308 1.42 11.04 22.09
C ALA A 308 0.09 10.39 22.51
N ILE A 309 0.13 9.39 23.42
CA ILE A 309 -1.06 8.72 23.94
C ILE A 309 -2.02 9.73 24.58
N GLY A 310 -1.49 10.67 25.37
CA GLY A 310 -2.26 11.67 26.09
C GLY A 310 -3.04 12.65 25.22
N THR A 311 -2.80 12.70 23.90
CA THR A 311 -3.54 13.56 22.96
C THR A 311 -4.73 12.85 22.31
N THR A 312 -4.92 11.55 22.55
CA THR A 312 -6.00 10.75 21.97
C THR A 312 -7.29 10.82 22.79
N ARG A 313 -8.37 10.32 22.20
CA ARG A 313 -9.66 10.15 22.87
C ARG A 313 -9.88 8.73 23.38
N ALA A 314 -8.92 7.85 23.16
CA ALA A 314 -8.99 6.45 23.59
C ALA A 314 -9.18 6.35 25.11
N ALA A 315 -9.87 5.31 25.55
CA ALA A 315 -10.10 5.04 26.96
C ALA A 315 -8.84 4.50 27.63
N PHE A 316 -8.33 5.19 28.62
CA PHE A 316 -7.23 4.75 29.50
C PHE A 316 -7.17 5.59 30.78
N GLU A 317 -6.49 5.06 31.81
CA GLU A 317 -6.13 5.80 33.02
C GLU A 317 -4.62 6.07 33.02
N PRO A 318 -4.16 7.33 33.14
CA PRO A 318 -2.73 7.69 33.00
C PRO A 318 -1.79 6.95 33.95
N ASP A 319 -2.25 6.65 35.18
CA ASP A 319 -1.50 5.92 36.21
C ASP A 319 -1.49 4.39 36.01
N ARG A 320 -2.12 3.90 34.96
CA ARG A 320 -2.14 2.48 34.57
C ARG A 320 -1.42 2.19 33.26
N LEU A 321 -0.96 3.24 32.56
CA LEU A 321 -0.24 3.09 31.28
C LEU A 321 1.11 2.42 31.48
N ASN A 322 1.43 1.48 30.59
CA ASN A 322 2.78 0.87 30.53
C ASN A 322 3.33 1.01 29.13
N VAL A 323 4.65 1.23 29.03
CA VAL A 323 5.36 1.33 27.75
C VAL A 323 6.62 0.46 27.80
N ALA A 324 6.78 -0.41 26.80
CA ALA A 324 8.01 -1.10 26.55
C ALA A 324 8.63 -0.65 25.23
N ILE A 325 9.95 -0.58 25.17
CA ILE A 325 10.75 -0.38 23.96
C ILE A 325 11.69 -1.57 23.82
N ASN A 326 11.62 -2.28 22.69
CA ASN A 326 12.36 -3.53 22.43
C ASN A 326 12.28 -4.54 23.58
N GLY A 327 11.10 -4.64 24.22
CA GLY A 327 10.81 -5.59 25.29
C GLY A 327 11.19 -5.14 26.70
N VAL A 328 11.87 -4.00 26.85
CA VAL A 328 12.19 -3.40 28.16
C VAL A 328 11.04 -2.49 28.59
N TRP A 329 10.42 -2.75 29.73
CA TRP A 329 9.30 -1.98 30.27
C TRP A 329 9.80 -0.71 30.95
N VAL A 330 10.15 0.29 30.15
CA VAL A 330 10.72 1.58 30.60
C VAL A 330 9.72 2.48 31.31
N CYS A 331 8.40 2.22 31.16
CA CYS A 331 7.33 2.87 31.92
C CYS A 331 6.40 1.80 32.49
N LYS A 332 6.07 1.89 33.79
CA LYS A 332 5.11 1.03 34.48
C LYS A 332 4.18 1.88 35.33
N ASN A 333 2.87 1.68 35.16
CA ASN A 333 1.84 2.40 35.91
C ASN A 333 2.03 3.94 35.86
N GLY A 334 2.26 4.48 34.64
CA GLY A 334 2.46 5.91 34.40
C GLY A 334 3.76 6.49 34.97
N SER A 335 4.67 5.66 35.51
CA SER A 335 5.89 6.07 36.20
C SER A 335 7.11 5.36 35.61
N VAL A 336 8.31 5.73 36.07
CA VAL A 336 9.57 5.09 35.67
C VAL A 336 9.51 3.59 35.96
N GLY A 337 9.82 2.80 34.95
CA GLY A 337 9.90 1.34 35.01
C GLY A 337 11.35 0.83 35.14
N GLU A 338 11.73 -0.06 34.23
CA GLU A 338 13.09 -0.60 34.13
C GLU A 338 14.06 0.45 33.58
N ASP A 339 15.34 0.20 33.81
CA ASP A 339 16.39 1.11 33.36
C ASP A 339 16.39 1.21 31.82
N ARG A 340 16.29 2.42 31.31
CA ARG A 340 16.28 2.72 29.87
C ARG A 340 17.59 2.31 29.17
N ASP A 341 18.70 2.23 29.90
CA ASP A 341 20.00 1.84 29.35
C ASP A 341 20.05 0.35 28.97
N LEU A 342 19.03 -0.45 29.36
CA LEU A 342 18.85 -1.81 28.92
C LEU A 342 18.27 -1.93 27.50
N VAL A 343 17.75 -0.83 26.94
CA VAL A 343 17.12 -0.83 25.61
C VAL A 343 18.18 -0.81 24.52
N ASP A 344 18.26 -1.87 23.74
CA ASP A 344 19.12 -1.91 22.54
C ASP A 344 18.32 -1.47 21.29
N MET A 345 18.69 -0.35 20.69
CA MET A 345 18.05 0.23 19.49
C MET A 345 18.96 0.23 18.25
N ARG A 346 20.09 -0.48 18.28
CA ARG A 346 21.07 -0.50 17.17
C ARG A 346 20.53 -1.18 15.90
N TYR A 347 19.53 -2.07 16.05
CA TYR A 347 18.92 -2.76 14.92
C TYR A 347 17.95 -1.85 14.16
N ARG A 348 17.66 -2.22 12.89
CA ARG A 348 16.72 -1.47 12.05
C ARG A 348 15.30 -1.51 12.61
N GLU A 349 14.82 -2.67 13.06
CA GLU A 349 13.50 -2.80 13.68
C GLU A 349 13.52 -2.29 15.12
N VAL A 350 12.57 -1.42 15.45
CA VAL A 350 12.28 -0.94 16.80
C VAL A 350 10.84 -1.25 17.14
N ARG A 351 10.61 -1.94 18.26
CA ARG A 351 9.28 -2.24 18.77
C ARG A 351 8.92 -1.33 19.93
N ILE A 352 7.77 -0.67 19.82
CA ILE A 352 7.14 0.09 20.90
C ILE A 352 5.86 -0.64 21.28
N THR A 353 5.75 -1.08 22.55
CA THR A 353 4.50 -1.65 23.07
C THR A 353 3.88 -0.65 24.04
N ALA A 354 2.66 -0.20 23.74
CA ALA A 354 1.84 0.65 24.60
C ALA A 354 0.68 -0.18 25.16
N ASP A 355 0.70 -0.43 26.46
CA ASP A 355 -0.36 -1.15 27.19
C ASP A 355 -1.27 -0.14 27.88
N LEU A 356 -2.54 -0.07 27.44
CA LEU A 356 -3.53 0.89 27.93
C LEU A 356 -4.25 0.40 29.20
N ALA A 357 -4.16 -0.88 29.54
CA ALA A 357 -4.82 -1.53 30.68
C ALA A 357 -6.34 -1.21 30.78
N ALA A 358 -7.01 -1.06 29.63
CA ALA A 358 -8.41 -0.62 29.50
C ALA A 358 -9.35 -1.70 28.94
N GLY A 359 -8.81 -2.82 28.43
CA GLY A 359 -9.61 -3.90 27.83
C GLY A 359 -8.76 -5.05 27.33
N SER A 360 -9.13 -5.65 26.19
CA SER A 360 -8.42 -6.77 25.57
C SER A 360 -8.16 -6.60 24.08
N ALA A 361 -8.56 -5.49 23.49
CA ALA A 361 -8.34 -5.20 22.09
C ALA A 361 -6.89 -4.77 21.83
N SER A 362 -6.44 -4.96 20.59
CA SER A 362 -5.09 -4.59 20.19
C SER A 362 -5.02 -4.17 18.73
N ALA A 363 -3.98 -3.41 18.37
CA ALA A 363 -3.63 -3.10 17.00
C ALA A 363 -2.12 -2.91 16.86
N VAL A 364 -1.64 -3.08 15.63
CA VAL A 364 -0.26 -2.78 15.25
C VAL A 364 -0.28 -1.69 14.20
N ILE A 365 0.56 -0.66 14.36
CA ILE A 365 0.82 0.39 13.37
C ILE A 365 2.29 0.33 13.00
N TRP A 366 2.58 0.35 11.71
CA TRP A 366 3.94 0.43 11.18
C TRP A 366 4.26 1.86 10.77
N THR A 367 5.44 2.32 11.17
CA THR A 367 5.97 3.65 10.81
C THR A 367 7.49 3.59 10.68
N ASN A 368 8.10 4.74 10.40
CA ASN A 368 9.55 4.90 10.30
C ASN A 368 10.03 6.01 11.21
N ASP A 369 11.34 6.09 11.43
CA ASP A 369 11.99 7.25 12.05
C ASP A 369 11.91 8.49 11.15
N LEU A 370 12.29 9.63 11.69
CA LEU A 370 12.43 10.90 10.95
C LEU A 370 13.90 11.27 10.87
N THR A 371 14.44 11.25 9.65
CA THR A 371 15.87 11.39 9.38
C THR A 371 16.18 12.68 8.60
N ALA A 372 17.46 13.06 8.55
CA ALA A 372 17.92 14.12 7.67
C ALA A 372 17.78 13.73 6.18
N ASP A 373 17.88 12.44 5.86
CA ASP A 373 17.74 11.92 4.49
C ASP A 373 16.30 12.06 4.00
N TYR A 374 15.29 11.80 4.85
CA TYR A 374 13.88 12.07 4.51
C TYR A 374 13.67 13.55 4.14
N VAL A 375 14.22 14.47 4.93
CA VAL A 375 14.14 15.90 4.65
C VAL A 375 14.85 16.24 3.34
N HIS A 376 16.03 15.67 3.11
CA HIS A 376 16.79 15.89 1.88
C HIS A 376 16.03 15.40 0.64
N GLU A 377 15.55 14.16 0.65
CA GLU A 377 14.81 13.59 -0.46
C GLU A 377 13.56 14.40 -0.80
N ASN A 378 12.81 14.86 0.21
CA ASN A 378 11.58 15.61 0.00
C ASN A 378 11.78 17.11 -0.28
N SER A 379 13.00 17.65 -0.14
CA SER A 379 13.34 19.05 -0.46
C SER A 379 14.14 19.22 -1.75
N ALA A 380 14.81 18.17 -2.23
CA ALA A 380 15.71 18.25 -3.37
C ALA A 380 15.01 18.14 -4.73
N TYR A 381 13.84 17.55 -4.79
CA TYR A 381 13.07 17.41 -6.03
C TYR A 381 11.55 17.38 -5.75
N SER A 382 10.77 17.61 -6.82
CA SER A 382 9.30 17.45 -6.80
C SER A 382 8.94 16.14 -7.52
N SER A 383 8.26 15.26 -6.82
CA SER A 383 7.79 13.96 -7.37
C SER A 383 6.28 13.97 -7.59
#